data_ad7d8e6c6fd89c1ce680746dcdc65b52
#
_entry.id   ad7d8e6c6fd89c1ce680746dcdc65b52
#
_cell.length_a   1.000
_cell.length_b   1.000
_cell.length_c   1.000
_cell.angle_alpha   90.00
_cell.angle_beta   90.00
_cell.angle_gamma   90.00
#
_symmetry.space_group_name_H-M   'P 1'
#
loop_
_entity.id
_entity.type
_entity.pdbx_description
1 polymer ?
#
loop_
_entity_poly.entity_id
_entity_poly.type
_entity_poly.pdbx_seq_one_letter_code
_entity_poly.pdbx_strand_id
1 'polypeptide(L)'
;MADFSYIVLDLEWNQPLNPDSAIREPFFFDSEIIEIGALRLDERFRETGSFKTFIRPRFYPHMNGDVVQLTKIRAQDLEKAPEFPRAYADFMEWCGEDCCLCTWGPDDI
;
A
#
# COMPACT_ATOMS: atom_id res chain seq x y z
N MET A 1 28.63 9.22 -0.16
CA MET A 1 27.60 9.82 -1.00
C MET A 1 26.38 8.94 -1.01
N ALA A 2 25.23 9.49 -0.67
CA ALA A 2 24.00 8.71 -0.69
C ALA A 2 23.61 8.43 -2.14
N ASP A 3 23.24 7.19 -2.40
CA ASP A 3 22.83 6.79 -3.74
C ASP A 3 21.37 7.17 -3.96
N PHE A 4 21.11 7.84 -5.07
CA PHE A 4 19.75 8.16 -5.47
C PHE A 4 19.04 6.91 -5.96
N SER A 5 17.78 6.76 -5.58
CA SER A 5 16.97 5.60 -5.98
C SER A 5 15.62 6.04 -6.53
N TYR A 6 15.09 5.24 -7.46
CA TYR A 6 13.69 5.32 -7.86
C TYR A 6 12.94 4.22 -7.11
N ILE A 7 11.84 4.58 -6.48
CA ILE A 7 10.98 3.64 -5.77
C ILE A 7 9.69 3.50 -6.59
N VAL A 8 9.52 2.35 -7.24
CA VAL A 8 8.30 2.07 -8.00
C VAL A 8 7.31 1.43 -7.05
N LEU A 9 6.23 2.14 -6.79
CA LEU A 9 5.26 1.82 -5.74
C LEU A 9 3.96 1.32 -6.34
N ASP A 10 3.41 0.25 -5.76
CA ASP A 10 2.09 -0.27 -6.09
C ASP A 10 1.33 -0.55 -4.80
N LEU A 11 0.07 -0.13 -4.75
CA LEU A 11 -0.79 -0.28 -3.58
C LEU A 11 -1.97 -1.16 -3.91
N GLU A 12 -2.41 -1.94 -2.94
CA GLU A 12 -3.69 -2.65 -3.03
C GLU A 12 -4.63 -2.08 -1.98
N TRP A 13 -5.91 -2.01 -2.32
CA TRP A 13 -6.94 -1.34 -1.53
C TRP A 13 -8.10 -2.28 -1.26
N ASN A 14 -8.65 -2.22 -0.03
CA ASN A 14 -9.95 -2.80 0.26
C ASN A 14 -11.02 -1.72 0.18
N GLN A 15 -12.24 -2.14 -0.08
CA GLN A 15 -13.41 -1.27 -0.20
C GLN A 15 -14.50 -1.74 0.74
N PRO A 16 -15.46 -0.87 1.12
CA PRO A 16 -16.61 -1.32 1.91
C PRO A 16 -17.41 -2.37 1.15
N LEU A 17 -18.09 -3.25 1.89
CA LEU A 17 -18.92 -4.29 1.30
C LEU A 17 -20.11 -3.69 0.53
N ASN A 18 -20.58 -2.53 0.98
CA ASN A 18 -21.66 -1.79 0.36
C ASN A 18 -21.19 -0.36 0.14
N PRO A 19 -21.27 0.18 -1.09
CA PRO A 19 -20.86 1.57 -1.34
C PRO A 19 -21.55 2.59 -0.44
N ASP A 20 -22.80 2.31 -0.01
CA ASP A 20 -23.54 3.21 0.87
C ASP A 20 -22.97 3.26 2.28
N SER A 21 -22.13 2.30 2.65
CA SER A 21 -21.47 2.26 3.96
C SER A 21 -20.12 2.93 3.98
N ALA A 22 -19.71 3.60 2.90
CA ALA A 22 -18.45 4.33 2.86
C ALA A 22 -18.45 5.43 3.92
N ILE A 23 -17.28 5.62 4.55
CA ILE A 23 -17.11 6.63 5.60
C ILE A 23 -17.12 8.02 4.95
N ARG A 24 -17.93 8.93 5.50
CA ARG A 24 -18.10 10.28 4.95
C ARG A 24 -17.62 11.39 5.89
N GLU A 25 -17.51 11.08 7.18
CA GLU A 25 -17.09 12.05 8.19
C GLU A 25 -15.82 11.58 8.89
N PRO A 26 -14.86 12.46 9.16
CA PRO A 26 -14.81 13.90 8.84
C PRO A 26 -14.55 14.21 7.37
N PHE A 27 -14.19 13.22 6.56
CA PHE A 27 -14.06 13.35 5.10
C PHE A 27 -14.42 12.02 4.47
N PHE A 28 -14.76 12.07 3.18
CA PHE A 28 -15.13 10.88 2.43
C PHE A 28 -13.92 10.06 2.04
N PHE A 29 -13.99 8.75 2.32
CA PHE A 29 -13.04 7.79 1.74
C PHE A 29 -13.72 6.42 1.59
N ASP A 30 -13.54 5.82 0.43
CA ASP A 30 -14.21 4.58 0.06
C ASP A 30 -13.23 3.42 -0.15
N SER A 31 -11.99 3.58 0.31
CA SER A 31 -11.00 2.53 0.19
C SER A 31 -9.94 2.68 1.27
N GLU A 32 -9.30 1.58 1.59
CA GLU A 32 -8.26 1.53 2.62
C GLU A 32 -7.11 0.65 2.13
N ILE A 33 -5.88 1.12 2.27
CA ILE A 33 -4.70 0.40 1.81
C ILE A 33 -4.50 -0.88 2.61
N ILE A 34 -4.32 -2.01 1.92
CA ILE A 34 -4.09 -3.31 2.55
C ILE A 34 -2.76 -3.95 2.16
N GLU A 35 -2.06 -3.37 1.19
CA GLU A 35 -0.73 -3.83 0.81
C GLU A 35 0.08 -2.70 0.21
N ILE A 36 1.35 -2.62 0.61
CA ILE A 36 2.34 -1.76 -0.04
C ILE A 36 3.37 -2.69 -0.67
N GLY A 37 3.56 -2.56 -1.97
CA GLY A 37 4.61 -3.23 -2.70
C GLY A 37 5.50 -2.21 -3.40
N ALA A 38 6.80 -2.44 -3.42
CA ALA A 38 7.71 -1.49 -4.04
C ALA A 38 8.99 -2.17 -4.53
N LEU A 39 9.54 -1.62 -5.59
CA LEU A 39 10.86 -1.98 -6.10
C LEU A 39 11.76 -0.77 -6.00
N ARG A 40 13.02 -1.02 -5.63
CA ARG A 40 14.04 0.03 -5.67
C ARG A 40 14.88 -0.17 -6.91
N LEU A 41 15.04 0.90 -7.67
CA LEU A 41 15.89 0.93 -8.86
C LEU A 41 17.00 1.95 -8.66
N ASP A 42 18.19 1.62 -9.17
CA ASP A 42 19.30 2.57 -9.17
C ASP A 42 19.15 3.58 -10.32
N GLU A 43 20.15 4.45 -10.49
CA GLU A 43 20.13 5.48 -11.51
C GLU A 43 20.09 4.92 -12.95
N ARG A 44 20.43 3.65 -13.11
CA ARG A 44 20.39 2.95 -14.40
C ARG A 44 19.14 2.07 -14.54
N PHE A 45 18.17 2.25 -13.60
CA PHE A 45 16.93 1.47 -13.57
C PHE A 45 17.13 -0.02 -13.34
N ARG A 46 18.22 -0.40 -12.68
CA ARG A 46 18.44 -1.79 -12.28
C ARG A 46 17.84 -2.01 -10.89
N GLU A 47 17.20 -3.17 -10.70
CA GLU A 47 16.59 -3.50 -9.41
C GLU A 47 17.68 -3.72 -8.36
N THR A 48 17.57 -2.99 -7.25
CA THR A 48 18.52 -3.09 -6.13
C THR A 48 17.87 -3.54 -4.83
N GLY A 49 16.53 -3.63 -4.80
CA GLY A 49 15.82 -4.11 -3.62
C GLY A 49 14.33 -4.13 -3.84
N SER A 50 13.63 -4.73 -2.90
CA SER A 50 12.17 -4.78 -2.92
C SER A 50 11.63 -4.71 -1.50
N PHE A 51 10.40 -4.22 -1.39
CA PHE A 51 9.69 -4.12 -0.12
C PHE A 51 8.27 -4.59 -0.33
N LYS A 52 7.72 -5.32 0.63
CA LYS A 52 6.32 -5.70 0.59
C LYS A 52 5.83 -5.85 2.02
N THR A 53 4.68 -5.26 2.30
CA THR A 53 3.98 -5.47 3.56
C THR A 53 2.49 -5.49 3.34
N PHE A 54 1.80 -6.41 4.00
CA PHE A 54 0.36 -6.32 4.16
C PHE A 54 0.07 -5.33 5.27
N ILE A 55 -1.16 -4.81 5.28
CA ILE A 55 -1.63 -3.87 6.29
C ILE A 55 -2.97 -4.37 6.81
N ARG A 56 -3.09 -4.46 8.13
CA ARG A 56 -4.35 -4.86 8.75
C ARG A 56 -5.31 -3.68 8.66
N PRO A 57 -6.47 -3.85 7.98
CA PRO A 57 -7.40 -2.76 7.81
C PRO A 57 -8.08 -2.38 9.14
N ARG A 58 -8.25 -1.08 9.32
CA ARG A 58 -8.89 -0.53 10.51
C ARG A 58 -10.34 -0.10 10.24
N PHE A 59 -10.57 0.51 9.08
CA PHE A 59 -11.84 1.12 8.75
C PHE A 59 -12.77 0.20 7.98
N TYR A 60 -12.20 -0.64 7.13
CA TYR A 60 -12.94 -1.64 6.36
C TYR A 60 -12.34 -3.02 6.63
N PRO A 61 -12.60 -3.58 7.84
CA PRO A 61 -11.94 -4.85 8.24
C PRO A 61 -12.45 -6.08 7.51
N HIS A 62 -13.65 -6.01 6.93
CA HIS A 62 -14.21 -7.12 6.18
C HIS A 62 -13.81 -6.99 4.72
N MET A 63 -13.21 -8.05 4.17
CA MET A 63 -12.71 -8.00 2.80
C MET A 63 -13.85 -8.01 1.80
N ASN A 64 -13.82 -7.04 0.88
CA ASN A 64 -14.73 -6.99 -0.25
C ASN A 64 -14.42 -8.16 -1.20
N GLY A 65 -15.45 -8.90 -1.62
CA GLY A 65 -15.27 -10.11 -2.43
C GLY A 65 -14.59 -9.85 -3.77
N ASP A 66 -14.90 -8.72 -4.40
CA ASP A 66 -14.27 -8.36 -5.68
C ASP A 66 -12.78 -8.06 -5.51
N VAL A 67 -12.43 -7.44 -4.39
CA VAL A 67 -11.03 -7.18 -4.06
C VAL A 67 -10.27 -8.48 -3.82
N VAL A 68 -10.87 -9.42 -3.09
CA VAL A 68 -10.26 -10.74 -2.87
C VAL A 68 -10.02 -11.44 -4.20
N GLN A 69 -11.01 -11.39 -5.10
CA GLN A 69 -10.89 -12.03 -6.40
C GLN A 69 -9.77 -11.41 -7.25
N LEU A 70 -9.67 -10.11 -7.22
CA LEU A 70 -8.68 -9.37 -8.03
C LEU A 70 -7.27 -9.50 -7.48
N THR A 71 -7.09 -9.33 -6.18
CA THR A 71 -5.77 -9.26 -5.55
C THR A 71 -5.29 -10.59 -5.01
N LYS A 72 -6.20 -11.54 -4.76
CA LYS A 72 -5.96 -12.81 -4.08
C LYS A 72 -5.55 -12.64 -2.61
N ILE A 73 -5.68 -11.45 -2.06
CA ILE A 73 -5.43 -11.17 -0.65
C ILE A 73 -6.69 -11.52 0.14
N ARG A 74 -6.54 -12.37 1.15
CA ARG A 74 -7.65 -12.83 1.99
C ARG A 74 -7.55 -12.21 3.37
N ALA A 75 -8.67 -12.20 4.10
CA ALA A 75 -8.71 -11.67 5.46
C ALA A 75 -7.64 -12.30 6.35
N GLN A 76 -7.41 -13.59 6.22
CA GLN A 76 -6.42 -14.29 7.03
C GLN A 76 -4.98 -13.84 6.75
N ASP A 77 -4.70 -13.34 5.54
CA ASP A 77 -3.39 -12.80 5.18
C ASP A 77 -3.10 -11.49 5.92
N LEU A 78 -4.15 -10.78 6.31
CA LEU A 78 -4.05 -9.46 6.95
C LEU A 78 -4.17 -9.51 8.47
N GLU A 79 -4.57 -10.66 9.01
CA GLU A 79 -4.93 -10.79 10.42
C GLU A 79 -3.79 -10.41 11.37
N LYS A 80 -2.56 -10.77 11.02
CA LYS A 80 -1.38 -10.50 11.83
C LYS A 80 -0.50 -9.39 11.26
N ALA A 81 -0.97 -8.72 10.21
CA ALA A 81 -0.22 -7.63 9.60
C ALA A 81 -0.24 -6.39 10.51
N PRO A 82 0.76 -5.52 10.36
CA PRO A 82 0.74 -4.25 11.08
C PRO A 82 -0.36 -3.34 10.57
N GLU A 83 -0.80 -2.41 11.43
CA GLU A 83 -1.69 -1.36 10.99
C GLU A 83 -0.93 -0.31 10.18
N PHE A 84 -1.64 0.57 9.50
CA PHE A 84 -1.06 1.51 8.55
C PHE A 84 0.07 2.38 9.13
N PRO A 85 -0.04 2.96 10.34
CA PRO A 85 1.05 3.80 10.84
C PRO A 85 2.39 3.08 10.94
N ARG A 86 2.38 1.82 11.37
CA ARG A 86 3.60 1.03 11.45
C ARG A 86 4.11 0.65 10.07
N ALA A 87 3.21 0.19 9.19
CA ALA A 87 3.59 -0.19 7.83
C ALA A 87 4.17 1.00 7.08
N TYR A 88 3.57 2.17 7.23
CA TYR A 88 4.05 3.39 6.61
C TYR A 88 5.44 3.78 7.13
N ALA A 89 5.65 3.71 8.44
CA ALA A 89 6.95 4.01 9.03
C ALA A 89 8.04 3.07 8.50
N ASP A 90 7.74 1.77 8.44
CA ASP A 90 8.67 0.78 7.92
C ASP A 90 9.00 1.03 6.45
N PHE A 91 7.99 1.39 5.66
CA PHE A 91 8.18 1.71 4.24
C PHE A 91 9.05 2.95 4.06
N MET A 92 8.78 4.01 4.81
CA MET A 92 9.56 5.25 4.71
C MET A 92 11.00 5.05 5.15
N GLU A 93 11.23 4.22 6.16
CA GLU A 93 12.59 3.86 6.58
C GLU A 93 13.32 3.10 5.46
N TRP A 94 12.63 2.16 4.82
CA TRP A 94 13.21 1.41 3.72
C TRP A 94 13.52 2.32 2.52
N CYS A 95 12.68 3.29 2.22
CA CYS A 95 12.90 4.22 1.11
C CYS A 95 14.16 5.07 1.27
N GLY A 96 14.47 5.47 2.50
CA GLY A 96 15.57 6.41 2.75
C GLY A 96 15.22 7.83 2.34
N GLU A 97 16.22 8.69 2.31
CA GLU A 97 16.01 10.12 2.05
C GLU A 97 16.13 10.50 0.58
N ASP A 98 17.07 9.86 -0.14
CA ASP A 98 17.37 10.22 -1.52
C ASP A 98 16.66 9.31 -2.49
N CYS A 99 15.35 9.49 -2.63
CA CYS A 99 14.56 8.68 -3.53
C CYS A 99 13.47 9.50 -4.24
N CYS A 100 13.03 8.98 -5.36
CA CYS A 100 11.89 9.49 -6.10
C CYS A 100 10.82 8.41 -6.14
N LEU A 101 9.62 8.72 -5.63
CA LEU A 101 8.50 7.80 -5.66
C LEU A 101 7.84 7.86 -7.04
N CYS A 102 7.63 6.69 -7.62
CA CYS A 102 7.05 6.56 -8.96
C CYS A 102 5.83 5.65 -8.90
N THR A 103 4.74 6.05 -9.53
CA THR A 103 3.52 5.25 -9.61
C THR A 103 3.04 5.18 -11.05
N TRP A 104 2.16 4.21 -11.32
CA TRP A 104 1.59 4.03 -12.66
C TRP A 104 0.41 4.95 -12.94
N GLY A 105 -0.20 5.50 -11.88
CA GLY A 105 -1.35 6.37 -12.02
C GLY A 105 -1.56 7.22 -10.79
N PRO A 106 -2.50 8.19 -10.84
CA PRO A 106 -2.72 9.11 -9.74
C PRO A 106 -3.35 8.45 -8.50
N ASP A 107 -3.91 7.26 -8.63
CA ASP A 107 -4.61 6.59 -7.53
C ASP A 107 -3.66 6.13 -6.42
N ASP A 108 -2.37 5.98 -6.71
CA ASP A 108 -1.38 5.50 -5.76
C ASP A 108 -0.59 6.64 -5.08
N ILE A 109 -1.00 7.86 -5.27
CA ILE A 109 -0.32 9.01 -4.68
C ILE A 109 -1.25 9.87 -3.82
#